data_3076de0f9aa1240305d5375861149c3b
#
_entry.id   3076de0f9aa1240305d5375861149c3b
#
_cell.length_a   1.000
_cell.length_b   1.000
_cell.length_c   1.000
_cell.angle_alpha   90.00
_cell.angle_beta   90.00
_cell.angle_gamma   90.00
#
_symmetry.space_group_name_H-M   'P 1'
#
loop_
_entity.id
_entity.type
_entity.pdbx_description
1 polymer ?
#
loop_
_entity_poly.entity_id
_entity_poly.type
_entity_poly.pdbx_seq_one_letter_code
_entity_poly.pdbx_strand_id
1 'polypeptide(L)'
;MKRKIVWALALALVLGAVLPLLGAGWDPNKEKEEIAKAKESVAAMKRADPALKTFFEKSYGYVVFADIGKGAFIVGGAHGKGVVWEQGKILGGASVTKISVGAQVGGMTYSEILFFKDKVTMDKFKEGNLEFAATAAAVMVKNGAAADASYDNGVAVFVMGTKGAMVDASVGGQKFGFVAK
;
A
#
# COMPACT_ATOMS: atom_id res chain seq x y z
N MET A 1 -31.66 -35.27 -13.01
CA MET A 1 -32.04 -33.98 -12.42
C MET A 1 -31.10 -33.48 -11.31
N LYS A 2 -29.87 -33.98 -11.09
CA LYS A 2 -28.98 -33.58 -9.97
C LYS A 2 -27.77 -32.71 -10.38
N ARG A 3 -27.58 -32.40 -11.66
CA ARG A 3 -26.40 -31.65 -12.15
C ARG A 3 -26.62 -30.11 -12.35
N LYS A 4 -27.84 -29.63 -12.23
CA LYS A 4 -28.16 -28.22 -12.43
C LYS A 4 -28.15 -27.36 -11.15
N ILE A 5 -28.08 -27.98 -9.98
CA ILE A 5 -28.12 -27.28 -8.68
C ILE A 5 -26.72 -26.81 -8.23
N VAL A 6 -25.65 -27.46 -8.71
CA VAL A 6 -24.26 -27.15 -8.28
C VAL A 6 -23.75 -25.86 -8.89
N TRP A 7 -24.26 -25.45 -10.06
CA TRP A 7 -23.82 -24.21 -10.73
C TRP A 7 -24.51 -22.96 -10.21
N ALA A 8 -25.66 -23.09 -9.55
CA ALA A 8 -26.37 -21.95 -8.98
C ALA A 8 -25.79 -21.46 -7.66
N LEU A 9 -25.08 -22.32 -6.93
CA LEU A 9 -24.42 -21.97 -5.66
C LEU A 9 -23.04 -21.30 -5.85
N ALA A 10 -22.40 -21.51 -6.99
CA ALA A 10 -21.10 -20.89 -7.28
C ALA A 10 -21.24 -19.43 -7.78
N LEU A 11 -22.41 -19.04 -8.29
CA LEU A 11 -22.64 -17.67 -8.82
C LEU A 11 -23.16 -16.70 -7.75
N ALA A 12 -23.67 -17.20 -6.62
CA ALA A 12 -24.21 -16.36 -5.55
C ALA A 12 -23.16 -15.80 -4.58
N LEU A 13 -21.92 -16.29 -4.65
CA LEU A 13 -20.83 -15.87 -3.75
C LEU A 13 -20.00 -14.68 -4.28
N VAL A 14 -20.26 -14.20 -5.48
CA VAL A 14 -19.51 -13.08 -6.09
C VAL A 14 -20.27 -11.76 -6.03
N LEU A 15 -21.55 -11.75 -5.66
CA LEU A 15 -22.38 -10.52 -5.65
C LEU A 15 -22.63 -9.93 -4.25
N GLY A 16 -21.91 -10.34 -3.25
CA GLY A 16 -22.22 -9.91 -1.88
C GLY A 16 -21.03 -9.31 -1.16
N ALA A 17 -20.66 -8.09 -1.42
CA ALA A 17 -20.12 -7.08 -0.53
C ALA A 17 -19.28 -6.05 -1.30
N VAL A 18 -19.91 -5.26 -2.12
CA VAL A 18 -19.47 -3.87 -2.21
C VAL A 18 -19.95 -3.20 -0.91
N LEU A 19 -19.31 -3.54 0.20
CA LEU A 19 -19.32 -2.66 1.35
C LEU A 19 -18.69 -1.35 0.84
N PRO A 20 -19.39 -0.21 0.94
CA PRO A 20 -18.70 1.05 0.74
C PRO A 20 -17.54 1.00 1.72
N LEU A 21 -16.31 1.11 1.22
CA LEU A 21 -15.18 1.53 2.03
C LEU A 21 -15.56 2.94 2.50
N LEU A 22 -16.34 2.98 3.58
CA LEU A 22 -16.50 4.19 4.38
C LEU A 22 -15.08 4.48 4.83
N GLY A 23 -14.47 5.43 4.14
CA GLY A 23 -13.10 5.78 4.30
C GLY A 23 -12.79 5.88 5.78
N ALA A 24 -11.72 5.24 6.19
CA ALA A 24 -11.07 5.63 7.42
C ALA A 24 -10.69 7.09 7.22
N GLY A 25 -11.62 7.99 7.56
CA GLY A 25 -11.41 9.42 7.42
C GLY A 25 -10.13 9.81 8.15
N TRP A 26 -9.49 10.83 7.68
CA TRP A 26 -8.42 11.48 8.42
C TRP A 26 -8.96 11.84 9.81
N ASP A 27 -8.45 11.21 10.85
CA ASP A 27 -8.87 11.46 12.23
C ASP A 27 -7.96 12.53 12.85
N PRO A 28 -8.45 13.76 13.07
CA PRO A 28 -7.64 14.84 13.63
C PRO A 28 -7.04 14.50 14.99
N ASN A 29 -7.68 13.61 15.75
CA ASN A 29 -7.20 13.20 17.08
C ASN A 29 -5.99 12.26 16.98
N LYS A 30 -5.85 11.54 15.86
CA LYS A 30 -4.74 10.62 15.59
C LYS A 30 -3.70 11.19 14.63
N GLU A 31 -3.95 12.37 14.07
CA GLU A 31 -3.07 13.00 13.08
C GLU A 31 -1.61 13.05 13.55
N LYS A 32 -1.36 13.53 14.75
CA LYS A 32 0.01 13.66 15.29
C LYS A 32 0.71 12.32 15.43
N GLU A 33 -0.01 11.29 15.85
CA GLU A 33 0.51 9.94 16.00
C GLU A 33 0.83 9.32 14.64
N GLU A 34 -0.08 9.41 13.67
CA GLU A 34 0.12 8.88 12.32
C GLU A 34 1.30 9.57 11.62
N ILE A 35 1.43 10.89 11.76
CA ILE A 35 2.57 11.64 11.23
C ILE A 35 3.88 11.22 11.90
N ALA A 36 3.89 11.00 13.21
CA ALA A 36 5.08 10.55 13.93
C ALA A 36 5.54 9.18 13.45
N LYS A 37 4.62 8.21 13.35
CA LYS A 37 4.90 6.87 12.82
C LYS A 37 5.42 6.91 11.39
N ALA A 38 4.81 7.71 10.53
CA ALA A 38 5.24 7.86 9.15
C ALA A 38 6.67 8.44 9.06
N LYS A 39 6.99 9.46 9.87
CA LYS A 39 8.34 10.03 9.94
C LYS A 39 9.37 9.02 10.48
N GLU A 40 9.01 8.21 11.46
CA GLU A 40 9.87 7.16 11.99
C GLU A 40 10.17 6.11 10.92
N SER A 41 9.16 5.66 10.17
CA SER A 41 9.33 4.72 9.06
C SER A 41 10.23 5.29 7.97
N VAL A 42 10.05 6.56 7.59
CA VAL A 42 10.93 7.26 6.64
C VAL A 42 12.37 7.28 7.15
N ALA A 43 12.58 7.61 8.42
CA ALA A 43 13.92 7.64 9.00
C ALA A 43 14.57 6.24 9.03
N ALA A 44 13.79 5.21 9.36
CA ALA A 44 14.27 3.82 9.34
C ALA A 44 14.67 3.38 7.93
N MET A 45 13.82 3.64 6.92
CA MET A 45 14.11 3.29 5.53
C MET A 45 15.31 4.05 4.98
N LYS A 46 15.47 5.35 5.28
CA LYS A 46 16.65 6.14 4.88
C LYS A 46 17.95 5.67 5.54
N ARG A 47 17.87 5.14 6.76
CA ARG A 47 19.04 4.51 7.40
C ARG A 47 19.42 3.18 6.75
N ALA A 48 18.42 2.39 6.37
CA ALA A 48 18.62 1.10 5.71
C ALA A 48 19.12 1.25 4.27
N ASP A 49 18.64 2.29 3.57
CA ASP A 49 19.08 2.63 2.21
C ASP A 49 19.18 4.16 2.00
N PRO A 50 20.37 4.76 2.14
CA PRO A 50 20.59 6.19 1.94
C PRO A 50 20.24 6.69 0.53
N ALA A 51 20.25 5.82 -0.50
CA ALA A 51 19.92 6.18 -1.89
C ALA A 51 18.43 6.60 -2.04
N LEU A 52 17.55 6.19 -1.11
CA LEU A 52 16.17 6.67 -1.04
C LEU A 52 16.05 8.19 -0.97
N LYS A 53 17.08 8.89 -0.50
CA LYS A 53 17.10 10.36 -0.45
C LYS A 53 16.74 10.98 -1.79
N THR A 54 17.23 10.41 -2.89
CA THR A 54 16.98 10.89 -4.25
C THR A 54 15.48 10.89 -4.59
N PHE A 55 14.74 9.84 -4.16
CA PHE A 55 13.29 9.78 -4.37
C PHE A 55 12.55 10.84 -3.58
N PHE A 56 12.92 11.08 -2.32
CA PHE A 56 12.31 12.15 -1.51
C PHE A 56 12.56 13.55 -2.07
N GLU A 57 13.69 13.78 -2.73
CA GLU A 57 14.08 15.08 -3.30
C GLU A 57 13.45 15.32 -4.68
N LYS A 58 13.25 14.27 -5.48
CA LYS A 58 12.84 14.39 -6.88
C LYS A 58 11.38 14.05 -7.14
N SER A 59 10.70 13.35 -6.22
CA SER A 59 9.28 13.04 -6.40
C SER A 59 8.40 14.28 -6.28
N TYR A 60 7.31 14.31 -7.02
CA TYR A 60 6.28 15.33 -6.90
C TYR A 60 5.55 15.23 -5.55
N GLY A 61 5.31 14.00 -5.09
CA GLY A 61 4.71 13.69 -3.81
C GLY A 61 4.95 12.23 -3.42
N TYR A 62 4.55 11.88 -2.21
CA TYR A 62 4.67 10.52 -1.72
C TYR A 62 3.66 10.22 -0.62
N VAL A 63 3.35 8.94 -0.43
CA VAL A 63 2.56 8.45 0.69
C VAL A 63 3.37 7.44 1.49
N VAL A 64 3.25 7.51 2.81
CA VAL A 64 3.92 6.60 3.75
C VAL A 64 2.88 5.84 4.55
N PHE A 65 2.84 4.54 4.38
CA PHE A 65 2.10 3.60 5.20
C PHE A 65 3.08 3.00 6.21
N ALA A 66 3.02 3.46 7.46
CA ALA A 66 3.98 3.05 8.49
C ALA A 66 3.79 1.60 8.94
N ASP A 67 2.52 1.18 9.04
CA ASP A 67 2.14 -0.13 9.52
C ASP A 67 1.06 -0.74 8.62
N ILE A 68 1.46 -1.65 7.74
CA ILE A 68 0.54 -2.47 6.97
C ILE A 68 0.56 -3.87 7.58
N GLY A 69 -0.54 -4.24 8.22
CA GLY A 69 -0.72 -5.60 8.74
C GLY A 69 -1.19 -6.55 7.65
N LYS A 70 -0.50 -7.66 7.46
CA LYS A 70 -0.83 -8.74 6.52
C LYS A 70 -0.99 -10.05 7.26
N GLY A 71 -2.12 -10.75 7.04
CA GLY A 71 -2.36 -12.09 7.55
C GLY A 71 -3.18 -12.91 6.55
N ALA A 72 -2.88 -14.22 6.44
CA ALA A 72 -3.56 -15.07 5.47
C ALA A 72 -3.33 -16.58 5.62
N PHE A 73 -4.22 -17.33 4.96
CA PHE A 73 -4.02 -18.72 4.58
C PHE A 73 -4.08 -18.89 3.03
N ILE A 74 -5.28 -19.01 2.45
CA ILE A 74 -5.47 -19.14 0.99
C ILE A 74 -5.90 -17.80 0.38
N VAL A 75 -6.72 -17.02 1.11
CA VAL A 75 -7.06 -15.66 0.77
C VAL A 75 -6.45 -14.75 1.83
N GLY A 76 -5.60 -13.85 1.40
CA GLY A 76 -4.90 -12.92 2.27
C GLY A 76 -5.40 -11.50 2.13
N GLY A 77 -5.31 -10.76 3.22
CA GLY A 77 -5.57 -9.33 3.22
C GLY A 77 -4.48 -8.58 3.94
N ALA A 78 -4.21 -7.37 3.48
CA ALA A 78 -3.41 -6.41 4.19
C ALA A 78 -4.13 -5.07 4.21
N HIS A 79 -4.04 -4.37 5.33
CA HIS A 79 -4.64 -3.05 5.51
C HIS A 79 -3.68 -2.15 6.26
N GLY A 80 -3.62 -0.89 5.85
CA GLY A 80 -2.80 0.12 6.49
C GLY A 80 -3.35 1.53 6.31
N LYS A 81 -2.97 2.40 7.25
CA LYS A 81 -3.19 3.84 7.15
C LYS A 81 -1.87 4.53 6.83
N GLY A 82 -1.96 5.63 6.11
CA GLY A 82 -0.79 6.38 5.69
C GLY A 82 -1.00 7.87 5.72
N VAL A 83 0.09 8.59 5.59
CA VAL A 83 0.14 10.05 5.49
C VAL A 83 0.64 10.42 4.11
N VAL A 84 0.03 11.45 3.53
CA VAL A 84 0.28 11.91 2.16
C VAL A 84 1.00 13.24 2.18
N TRP A 85 2.11 13.32 1.44
CA TRP A 85 2.88 14.56 1.20
C TRP A 85 2.86 14.93 -0.27
N GLU A 86 2.67 16.19 -0.55
CA GLU A 86 2.82 16.80 -1.87
C GLU A 86 3.64 18.08 -1.74
N GLN A 87 4.72 18.19 -2.51
CA GLN A 87 5.61 19.35 -2.48
C GLN A 87 6.06 19.75 -1.05
N GLY A 88 6.38 18.74 -0.22
CA GLY A 88 6.82 18.93 1.16
C GLY A 88 5.73 19.26 2.18
N LYS A 89 4.46 19.39 1.76
CA LYS A 89 3.32 19.68 2.65
C LYS A 89 2.49 18.42 2.89
N ILE A 90 1.98 18.25 4.10
CA ILE A 90 1.03 17.17 4.40
C ILE A 90 -0.34 17.57 3.85
N LEU A 91 -0.89 16.73 2.96
CA LEU A 91 -2.20 16.93 2.36
C LEU A 91 -3.33 16.25 3.13
N GLY A 92 -3.05 15.15 3.80
CA GLY A 92 -4.07 14.37 4.47
C GLY A 92 -3.64 12.93 4.75
N GLY A 93 -4.63 12.07 4.92
CA GLY A 93 -4.46 10.65 5.15
C GLY A 93 -4.72 9.80 3.93
N ALA A 94 -4.21 8.58 3.98
CA ALA A 94 -4.47 7.55 2.99
C ALA A 94 -4.80 6.23 3.68
N SER A 95 -5.48 5.36 2.93
CA SER A 95 -5.65 3.95 3.29
C SER A 95 -5.16 3.07 2.16
N VAL A 96 -4.62 1.91 2.50
CA VAL A 96 -4.33 0.85 1.55
C VAL A 96 -5.05 -0.41 1.97
N THR A 97 -5.68 -1.07 1.00
CA THR A 97 -6.22 -2.42 1.16
C THR A 97 -5.65 -3.27 0.05
N LYS A 98 -5.03 -4.38 0.43
CA LYS A 98 -4.51 -5.39 -0.49
C LYS A 98 -5.32 -6.66 -0.33
N ILE A 99 -5.66 -7.29 -1.44
CA ILE A 99 -6.28 -8.61 -1.46
C ILE A 99 -5.37 -9.49 -2.30
N SER A 100 -5.00 -10.62 -1.77
CA SER A 100 -4.17 -11.59 -2.46
C SER A 100 -4.76 -13.00 -2.35
N VAL A 101 -4.60 -13.79 -3.40
CA VAL A 101 -5.02 -15.20 -3.48
C VAL A 101 -3.82 -16.03 -3.83
N GLY A 102 -3.61 -17.12 -3.09
CA GLY A 102 -2.48 -18.03 -3.29
C GLY A 102 -2.02 -18.66 -1.99
N ALA A 103 -0.94 -19.43 -2.05
CA ALA A 103 -0.37 -20.07 -0.88
C ALA A 103 0.29 -19.04 0.03
N GLN A 104 -0.29 -18.80 1.20
CA GLN A 104 0.18 -17.83 2.18
C GLN A 104 0.02 -18.43 3.58
N VAL A 105 1.05 -18.33 4.41
CA VAL A 105 1.03 -18.79 5.80
C VAL A 105 1.76 -17.80 6.68
N GLY A 106 1.12 -17.38 7.77
CA GLY A 106 1.70 -16.49 8.77
C GLY A 106 1.11 -15.09 8.76
N GLY A 107 1.77 -14.18 9.46
CA GLY A 107 1.41 -12.78 9.52
C GLY A 107 2.64 -11.90 9.62
N MET A 108 2.59 -10.74 9.02
CA MET A 108 3.67 -9.77 9.06
C MET A 108 3.14 -8.34 9.12
N THR A 109 3.96 -7.46 9.64
CA THR A 109 3.76 -6.01 9.52
C THR A 109 4.94 -5.43 8.74
N TYR A 110 4.65 -4.52 7.84
CA TYR A 110 5.66 -3.83 7.04
C TYR A 110 5.26 -2.39 6.79
N SER A 111 6.26 -1.57 6.49
CA SER A 111 6.07 -0.21 6.02
C SER A 111 6.20 -0.16 4.50
N GLU A 112 5.44 0.74 3.87
CA GLU A 112 5.47 0.95 2.43
C GLU A 112 5.48 2.44 2.13
N ILE A 113 6.31 2.85 1.17
CA ILE A 113 6.32 4.20 0.61
C ILE A 113 6.08 4.10 -0.89
N LEU A 114 5.10 4.89 -1.37
CA LEU A 114 4.90 5.13 -2.79
C LEU A 114 5.36 6.54 -3.12
N PHE A 115 6.25 6.67 -4.10
CA PHE A 115 6.67 7.95 -4.66
C PHE A 115 5.97 8.19 -5.99
N PHE A 116 5.46 9.38 -6.19
CA PHE A 116 4.80 9.82 -7.42
C PHE A 116 5.75 10.74 -8.19
N LYS A 117 6.05 10.36 -9.44
CA LYS A 117 6.99 11.08 -10.30
C LYS A 117 6.51 12.50 -10.63
N ASP A 118 5.20 12.64 -10.85
CA ASP A 118 4.59 13.86 -11.35
C ASP A 118 3.17 14.09 -10.79
N LYS A 119 2.62 15.26 -11.09
CA LYS A 119 1.28 15.66 -10.65
C LYS A 119 0.18 14.74 -11.18
N VAL A 120 0.29 14.27 -12.41
CA VAL A 120 -0.73 13.43 -13.04
C VAL A 120 -0.87 12.11 -12.28
N THR A 121 0.24 11.50 -11.92
CA THR A 121 0.25 10.25 -11.14
C THR A 121 -0.25 10.48 -9.72
N MET A 122 0.13 11.61 -9.10
CA MET A 122 -0.37 11.98 -7.77
C MET A 122 -1.89 12.22 -7.76
N ASP A 123 -2.43 12.87 -8.78
CA ASP A 123 -3.88 13.11 -8.91
C ASP A 123 -4.64 11.79 -9.11
N LYS A 124 -4.15 10.87 -9.93
CA LYS A 124 -4.72 9.52 -10.07
C LYS A 124 -4.80 8.79 -8.73
N PHE A 125 -3.76 8.93 -7.89
CA PHE A 125 -3.78 8.36 -6.54
C PHE A 125 -4.86 9.02 -5.67
N LYS A 126 -4.96 10.35 -5.66
CA LYS A 126 -5.96 11.08 -4.87
C LYS A 126 -7.40 10.76 -5.28
N GLU A 127 -7.63 10.48 -6.55
CA GLU A 127 -8.93 10.09 -7.10
C GLU A 127 -9.26 8.60 -6.87
N GLY A 128 -8.33 7.81 -6.33
CA GLY A 128 -8.50 6.37 -6.15
C GLY A 128 -8.39 5.58 -7.47
N ASN A 129 -7.93 6.23 -8.54
CA ASN A 129 -7.79 5.66 -9.88
C ASN A 129 -6.39 5.11 -10.16
N LEU A 130 -5.56 5.01 -9.13
CA LEU A 130 -4.25 4.38 -9.25
C LEU A 130 -4.43 2.86 -9.17
N GLU A 131 -4.58 2.23 -10.33
CA GLU A 131 -4.56 0.78 -10.43
C GLU A 131 -3.12 0.29 -10.40
N PHE A 132 -2.75 -0.38 -9.33
CA PHE A 132 -1.56 -1.20 -9.29
C PHE A 132 -1.92 -2.59 -9.78
N ALA A 133 -1.48 -2.92 -10.98
CA ALA A 133 -1.33 -4.34 -11.31
C ALA A 133 -0.40 -4.98 -10.28
N ALA A 134 -0.65 -6.23 -9.90
CA ALA A 134 0.14 -6.99 -8.93
C ALA A 134 1.65 -7.09 -9.23
N THR A 135 2.10 -6.45 -10.29
CA THR A 135 3.43 -6.50 -10.89
C THR A 135 4.26 -5.23 -10.74
N ALA A 136 3.75 -4.16 -10.15
CA ALA A 136 4.65 -3.07 -9.76
C ALA A 136 5.60 -3.62 -8.70
N ALA A 137 6.81 -3.93 -9.12
CA ALA A 137 7.81 -4.57 -8.28
C ALA A 137 8.15 -3.65 -7.11
N ALA A 138 7.59 -3.94 -5.95
CA ALA A 138 7.99 -3.26 -4.74
C ALA A 138 9.45 -3.58 -4.44
N VAL A 139 10.26 -2.55 -4.31
CA VAL A 139 11.67 -2.68 -3.99
C VAL A 139 11.80 -2.91 -2.48
N MET A 140 12.36 -4.05 -2.09
CA MET A 140 12.70 -4.29 -0.70
C MET A 140 13.85 -3.36 -0.29
N VAL A 141 13.60 -2.54 0.73
CA VAL A 141 14.60 -1.59 1.23
C VAL A 141 15.77 -2.34 1.86
N LYS A 142 16.91 -2.23 1.24
CA LYS A 142 18.23 -2.69 1.70
C LYS A 142 19.29 -1.81 1.08
N ASN A 143 20.48 -1.75 1.67
CA ASN A 143 21.54 -0.86 1.22
C ASN A 143 21.79 -0.95 -0.30
N GLY A 144 21.66 0.15 -1.00
CA GLY A 144 21.88 0.31 -2.44
C GLY A 144 20.69 -0.08 -3.34
N ALA A 145 19.63 -0.68 -2.83
CA ALA A 145 18.50 -1.12 -3.66
C ALA A 145 17.79 0.04 -4.34
N ALA A 146 17.71 1.21 -3.71
CA ALA A 146 17.08 2.39 -4.28
C ALA A 146 17.91 3.03 -5.41
N ALA A 147 19.21 2.77 -5.49
CA ALA A 147 20.05 3.30 -6.56
C ALA A 147 19.68 2.73 -7.93
N ASP A 148 19.23 1.47 -7.97
CA ASP A 148 18.84 0.75 -9.18
C ASP A 148 17.33 0.81 -9.45
N ALA A 149 16.56 1.40 -8.52
CA ALA A 149 15.12 1.49 -8.64
C ALA A 149 14.69 2.59 -9.62
N SER A 150 13.58 2.37 -10.30
CA SER A 150 12.97 3.31 -11.24
C SER A 150 11.48 3.46 -11.02
N TYR A 151 10.90 4.52 -11.59
CA TYR A 151 9.45 4.67 -11.65
C TYR A 151 8.87 3.74 -12.71
N ASP A 152 7.88 2.94 -12.31
CA ASP A 152 7.03 2.18 -13.22
C ASP A 152 5.67 2.87 -13.30
N ASN A 153 5.23 3.24 -14.49
CA ASN A 153 4.00 4.01 -14.72
C ASN A 153 3.85 5.25 -13.82
N GLY A 154 4.98 5.91 -13.51
CA GLY A 154 5.03 7.11 -12.70
C GLY A 154 5.07 6.88 -11.19
N VAL A 155 5.13 5.62 -10.73
CA VAL A 155 5.20 5.28 -9.30
C VAL A 155 6.43 4.42 -9.01
N ALA A 156 7.09 4.69 -7.88
CA ALA A 156 8.11 3.81 -7.32
C ALA A 156 7.67 3.36 -5.94
N VAL A 157 7.75 2.07 -5.65
CA VAL A 157 7.28 1.47 -4.40
C VAL A 157 8.43 0.86 -3.63
N PHE A 158 8.55 1.22 -2.37
CA PHE A 158 9.55 0.68 -1.45
C PHE A 158 8.89 0.07 -0.23
N VAL A 159 9.33 -1.11 0.17
CA VAL A 159 8.80 -1.83 1.32
C VAL A 159 9.90 -2.25 2.28
N MET A 160 9.59 -2.24 3.58
CA MET A 160 10.49 -2.70 4.63
C MET A 160 9.69 -3.48 5.67
N GLY A 161 10.04 -4.75 5.88
CA GLY A 161 9.44 -5.57 6.94
C GLY A 161 9.78 -5.01 8.32
N THR A 162 8.78 -4.94 9.20
CA THR A 162 8.92 -4.42 10.56
C THR A 162 8.77 -5.49 11.62
N LYS A 163 7.82 -6.41 11.46
CA LYS A 163 7.55 -7.50 12.41
C LYS A 163 6.97 -8.73 11.72
N GLY A 164 7.19 -9.89 12.33
CA GLY A 164 6.60 -11.17 11.92
C GLY A 164 7.35 -11.88 10.81
N ALA A 165 6.84 -13.03 10.43
CA ALA A 165 7.33 -13.83 9.31
C ALA A 165 6.14 -14.33 8.50
N MET A 166 6.28 -14.37 7.19
CA MET A 166 5.27 -14.88 6.28
C MET A 166 5.92 -15.61 5.11
N VAL A 167 5.38 -16.75 4.77
CA VAL A 167 5.64 -17.42 3.49
C VAL A 167 4.51 -17.03 2.56
N ASP A 168 4.84 -16.43 1.43
CA ASP A 168 3.87 -15.85 0.51
C ASP A 168 4.23 -16.16 -0.94
N ALA A 169 3.35 -16.91 -1.59
CA ALA A 169 3.35 -17.15 -3.03
C ALA A 169 1.96 -16.80 -3.57
N SER A 170 1.60 -15.53 -3.53
CA SER A 170 0.27 -15.05 -3.88
C SER A 170 0.31 -13.97 -4.94
N VAL A 171 -0.82 -13.82 -5.64
CA VAL A 171 -1.08 -12.76 -6.62
C VAL A 171 -2.22 -11.91 -6.09
N GLY A 172 -2.09 -10.60 -6.16
CA GLY A 172 -3.14 -9.72 -5.64
C GLY A 172 -3.06 -8.30 -6.18
N GLY A 173 -4.09 -7.52 -5.87
CA GLY A 173 -4.20 -6.12 -6.20
C GLY A 173 -4.18 -5.22 -4.97
N GLN A 174 -3.90 -3.94 -5.19
CA GLN A 174 -3.95 -2.90 -4.17
C GLN A 174 -5.01 -1.86 -4.54
N LYS A 175 -5.77 -1.43 -3.53
CA LYS A 175 -6.69 -0.31 -3.65
C LYS A 175 -6.31 0.75 -2.62
N PHE A 176 -6.27 1.99 -3.08
CA PHE A 176 -5.94 3.13 -2.25
C PHE A 176 -7.16 4.02 -2.05
N GLY A 177 -7.23 4.66 -0.88
CA GLY A 177 -8.15 5.75 -0.59
C GLY A 177 -7.37 6.95 -0.11
N PHE A 178 -7.85 8.16 -0.42
CA PHE A 178 -7.28 9.42 0.04
C PHE A 178 -8.36 10.27 0.70
N VAL A 179 -7.99 10.93 1.79
CA VAL A 179 -8.82 11.91 2.49
C VAL A 179 -7.99 13.16 2.75
N ALA A 180 -8.43 14.29 2.19
CA ALA A 180 -7.78 15.57 2.42
C ALA A 180 -7.93 16.01 3.88
N LYS A 181 -6.92 16.75 4.35
CA LYS A 181 -6.90 17.39 5.66
C LYS A 181 -7.77 18.66 5.68
#